data_5795fab9e74437a127f55869886076e3
#
_entry.id   5795fab9e74437a127f55869886076e3
#
_cell.length_a   1.000
_cell.length_b   1.000
_cell.length_c   1.000
_cell.angle_alpha   90.00
_cell.angle_beta   90.00
_cell.angle_gamma   90.00
#
_symmetry.space_group_name_H-M   'P 1'
#
loop_
_entity.id
_entity.type
_entity.pdbx_description
1 polymer ?
#
loop_
_entity_poly.entity_id
_entity_poly.type
_entity_poly.pdbx_seq_one_letter_code
_entity_poly.pdbx_strand_id
1 'polypeptide(L)'
;MTYCIEPLAARETDFVNTVADAAAIVRRIGNPALRTMIDTSAAAMAEPEPVAAAIERWMPTGLIAHIQLNDSNRRGPGEGRDAFAPVLAALKRTGYDGWIAMEPFEYIPDGPTCAERSIGYVSGILEALA
;
A
#
# COMPACT_ATOMS: atom_id res chain seq x y z
N MET A 1 -13.13 9.05 12.94
CA MET A 1 -11.68 8.84 12.63
C MET A 1 -11.46 7.34 12.52
N THR A 2 -10.74 6.89 11.49
CA THR A 2 -10.32 5.49 11.34
C THR A 2 -8.85 5.36 11.73
N TYR A 3 -8.53 4.37 12.54
CA TYR A 3 -7.17 3.99 12.88
C TYR A 3 -6.80 2.74 12.09
N CYS A 4 -5.65 2.74 11.42
CA CYS A 4 -5.15 1.60 10.66
C CYS A 4 -3.93 0.98 11.35
N ILE A 5 -3.96 -0.33 11.55
CA ILE A 5 -2.76 -1.10 11.88
C ILE A 5 -2.01 -1.33 10.57
N GLU A 6 -0.76 -0.96 10.54
CA GLU A 6 0.12 -1.20 9.40
C GLU A 6 0.93 -2.47 9.58
N PRO A 7 0.82 -3.45 8.67
CA PRO A 7 1.76 -4.56 8.60
C PRO A 7 3.11 -4.05 8.06
N LEU A 8 4.19 -4.39 8.75
CA LEU A 8 5.53 -3.97 8.39
C LEU A 8 6.39 -5.16 7.94
N ALA A 9 7.38 -4.89 7.10
CA ALA A 9 8.30 -5.93 6.65
C ALA A 9 9.12 -6.51 7.81
N ALA A 10 9.51 -7.79 7.72
CA ALA A 10 10.26 -8.49 8.77
C ALA A 10 11.62 -7.85 9.11
N ARG A 11 12.15 -7.01 8.21
CA ARG A 11 13.36 -6.21 8.50
C ARG A 11 13.11 -5.07 9.50
N GLU A 12 11.85 -4.69 9.75
CA GLU A 12 11.45 -3.55 10.57
C GLU A 12 10.87 -4.02 11.92
N THR A 13 10.19 -5.14 11.91
CA THR A 13 9.57 -5.72 13.11
C THR A 13 9.40 -7.23 12.96
N ASP A 14 9.27 -7.93 14.08
CA ASP A 14 8.91 -9.35 14.16
C ASP A 14 7.43 -9.57 14.52
N PHE A 15 6.63 -8.52 14.48
CA PHE A 15 5.23 -8.54 14.88
C PHE A 15 4.33 -7.85 13.84
N VAL A 16 3.25 -8.52 13.42
CA VAL A 16 2.28 -8.04 12.41
C VAL A 16 2.98 -7.73 11.09
N ASN A 17 3.40 -8.78 10.40
CA ASN A 17 4.12 -8.64 9.13
C ASN A 17 3.24 -8.79 7.90
N THR A 18 2.05 -9.39 8.03
CA THR A 18 1.13 -9.59 6.91
C THR A 18 -0.20 -8.90 7.14
N VAL A 19 -0.93 -8.64 6.06
CA VAL A 19 -2.31 -8.16 6.14
C VAL A 19 -3.18 -9.14 6.92
N ALA A 20 -2.90 -10.45 6.81
CA ALA A 20 -3.61 -11.49 7.56
C ALA A 20 -3.43 -11.32 9.08
N ASP A 21 -2.21 -11.02 9.55
CA ASP A 21 -1.93 -10.78 10.97
C ASP A 21 -2.71 -9.57 11.50
N ALA A 22 -2.64 -8.45 10.77
CA ALA A 22 -3.36 -7.23 11.14
C ALA A 22 -4.89 -7.46 11.10
N ALA A 23 -5.40 -8.15 10.08
CA ALA A 23 -6.82 -8.47 9.95
C ALA A 23 -7.31 -9.35 11.11
N ALA A 24 -6.49 -10.27 11.60
CA ALA A 24 -6.84 -11.08 12.77
C ALA A 24 -7.03 -10.21 14.02
N ILE A 25 -6.16 -9.23 14.24
CA ILE A 25 -6.27 -8.27 15.36
C ILE A 25 -7.53 -7.40 15.21
N VAL A 26 -7.74 -6.83 14.00
CA VAL A 26 -8.90 -5.98 13.71
C VAL A 26 -10.21 -6.73 13.98
N ARG A 27 -10.32 -7.98 13.48
CA ARG A 27 -11.50 -8.83 13.71
C ARG A 27 -11.69 -9.15 15.17
N ARG A 28 -10.62 -9.46 15.90
CA ARG A 28 -10.69 -9.81 17.33
C ARG A 28 -11.15 -8.64 18.18
N ILE A 29 -10.71 -7.42 17.87
CA ILE A 29 -11.11 -6.21 18.57
C ILE A 29 -12.55 -5.82 18.21
N GLY A 30 -12.95 -5.99 16.95
CA GLY A 30 -14.32 -5.77 16.49
C GLY A 30 -14.79 -4.32 16.51
N ASN A 31 -13.89 -3.34 16.68
CA ASN A 31 -14.25 -1.93 16.69
C ASN A 31 -14.33 -1.39 15.26
N PRO A 32 -15.45 -0.76 14.83
CA PRO A 32 -15.59 -0.24 13.48
C PRO A 32 -14.61 0.89 13.11
N ALA A 33 -14.00 1.53 14.10
CA ALA A 33 -12.97 2.55 13.88
C ALA A 33 -11.57 1.96 13.66
N LEU A 34 -11.37 0.64 13.90
CA LEU A 34 -10.11 -0.02 13.69
C LEU A 34 -10.14 -0.79 12.36
N ARG A 35 -9.14 -0.56 11.54
CA ARG A 35 -8.93 -1.17 10.22
C ARG A 35 -7.45 -1.56 10.06
N THR A 36 -7.10 -2.06 8.92
CA THR A 36 -5.71 -2.22 8.48
C THR A 36 -5.50 -1.52 7.14
N MET A 37 -4.30 -1.61 6.63
CA MET A 37 -3.87 -0.97 5.41
C MET A 37 -2.89 -1.87 4.63
N ILE A 38 -2.54 -1.45 3.43
CA ILE A 38 -1.50 -2.07 2.63
C ILE A 38 -0.46 -1.00 2.28
N ASP A 39 0.77 -1.18 2.76
CA ASP A 39 1.96 -0.55 2.23
C ASP A 39 2.55 -1.45 1.14
N THR A 40 2.80 -0.91 -0.06
CA THR A 40 3.22 -1.73 -1.20
C THR A 40 4.61 -2.31 -1.05
N SER A 41 5.53 -1.60 -0.39
CA SER A 41 6.89 -2.08 -0.14
C SER A 41 6.90 -3.19 0.92
N ALA A 42 6.18 -2.99 2.03
CA ALA A 42 6.05 -4.00 3.07
C ALA A 42 5.35 -5.27 2.55
N ALA A 43 4.23 -5.11 1.84
CA ALA A 43 3.49 -6.21 1.25
C ALA A 43 4.31 -6.99 0.21
N ALA A 44 5.09 -6.31 -0.65
CA ALA A 44 5.95 -6.97 -1.63
C ALA A 44 7.01 -7.88 -0.98
N MET A 45 7.40 -7.59 0.26
CA MET A 45 8.40 -8.37 1.01
C MET A 45 7.80 -9.43 1.94
N ALA A 46 6.56 -9.26 2.36
CA ALA A 46 5.97 -10.09 3.42
C ALA A 46 4.80 -10.98 2.94
N GLU A 47 4.05 -10.54 1.94
CA GLU A 47 2.94 -11.33 1.43
C GLU A 47 3.42 -12.50 0.56
N PRO A 48 2.74 -13.66 0.63
CA PRO A 48 3.10 -14.82 -0.19
C PRO A 48 2.71 -14.66 -1.67
N GLU A 49 1.93 -13.65 -1.99
CA GLU A 49 1.38 -13.34 -3.31
C GLU A 49 1.79 -11.94 -3.78
N PRO A 50 1.74 -11.64 -5.08
CA PRO A 50 1.99 -10.27 -5.57
C PRO A 50 1.04 -9.26 -4.93
N VAL A 51 1.51 -8.02 -4.72
CA VAL A 51 0.74 -6.94 -4.06
C VAL A 51 -0.64 -6.73 -4.69
N ALA A 52 -0.73 -6.78 -6.02
CA ALA A 52 -2.02 -6.66 -6.72
C ALA A 52 -3.01 -7.77 -6.33
N ALA A 53 -2.53 -9.01 -6.17
CA ALA A 53 -3.36 -10.13 -5.73
C ALA A 53 -3.77 -9.99 -4.25
N ALA A 54 -2.87 -9.52 -3.39
CA ALA A 54 -3.19 -9.21 -2.00
C ALA A 54 -4.30 -8.14 -1.92
N ILE A 55 -4.23 -7.08 -2.74
CA ILE A 55 -5.29 -6.06 -2.83
C ILE A 55 -6.63 -6.71 -3.22
N GLU A 56 -6.65 -7.51 -4.28
CA GLU A 56 -7.88 -8.18 -4.75
C GLU A 56 -8.47 -9.12 -3.70
N ARG A 57 -7.63 -9.77 -2.93
CA ARG A 57 -8.04 -10.66 -1.85
C ARG A 57 -8.62 -9.91 -0.64
N TRP A 58 -7.96 -8.83 -0.22
CA TRP A 58 -8.26 -8.18 1.05
C TRP A 58 -9.26 -7.03 0.93
N MET A 59 -9.29 -6.31 -0.18
CA MET A 59 -10.18 -5.17 -0.36
C MET A 59 -11.66 -5.52 -0.17
N PRO A 60 -12.19 -6.65 -0.72
CA PRO A 60 -13.60 -7.02 -0.54
C PRO A 60 -13.98 -7.32 0.91
N THR A 61 -13.02 -7.53 1.79
CA THR A 61 -13.29 -7.78 3.22
C THR A 61 -13.75 -6.53 3.98
N GLY A 62 -13.55 -5.33 3.42
CA GLY A 62 -13.83 -4.06 4.07
C GLY A 62 -12.86 -3.72 5.21
N LEU A 63 -11.78 -4.49 5.38
CA LEU A 63 -10.80 -4.26 6.45
C LEU A 63 -9.70 -3.27 6.05
N ILE A 64 -9.46 -3.09 4.76
CA ILE A 64 -8.45 -2.16 4.25
C ILE A 64 -9.07 -0.77 4.15
N ALA A 65 -8.45 0.21 4.80
CA ALA A 65 -8.94 1.60 4.80
C ALA A 65 -7.89 2.62 4.32
N HIS A 66 -6.67 2.17 4.04
CA HIS A 66 -5.61 3.05 3.55
C HIS A 66 -4.63 2.26 2.68
N ILE A 67 -4.04 2.96 1.71
CA ILE A 67 -2.99 2.43 0.82
C ILE A 67 -1.80 3.38 0.88
N GLN A 68 -0.61 2.82 1.05
CA GLN A 68 0.64 3.54 0.89
C GLN A 68 1.41 2.98 -0.31
N LEU A 69 1.91 3.87 -1.14
CA LEU A 69 2.73 3.53 -2.30
C LEU A 69 4.17 3.97 -2.04
N ASN A 70 5.04 3.00 -2.00
CA ASN A 70 6.49 3.19 -2.05
C ASN A 70 7.13 1.98 -2.72
N ASP A 71 8.28 2.19 -3.31
CA ASP A 71 9.07 1.14 -3.96
C ASP A 71 9.90 0.40 -2.90
N SER A 72 10.20 -0.87 -3.14
CA SER A 72 11.00 -1.72 -2.22
C SER A 72 12.42 -1.18 -1.98
N ASN A 73 12.89 -0.27 -2.83
CA ASN A 73 14.15 0.45 -2.65
C ASN A 73 14.06 1.64 -1.69
N ARG A 74 12.93 1.85 -0.99
CA ARG A 74 12.64 2.93 -0.04
C ARG A 74 12.42 4.31 -0.69
N ARG A 75 12.21 4.37 -2.00
CA ARG A 75 11.94 5.59 -2.76
C ARG A 75 10.48 5.64 -3.21
N GLY A 76 10.08 6.73 -3.82
CA GLY A 76 8.72 6.90 -4.33
C GLY A 76 8.39 5.98 -5.51
N PRO A 77 7.08 5.78 -5.79
CA PRO A 77 6.63 5.02 -6.95
C PRO A 77 7.26 5.52 -8.25
N GLY A 78 7.77 4.59 -9.05
CA GLY A 78 8.45 4.89 -10.32
C GLY A 78 9.94 5.24 -10.20
N GLU A 79 10.48 5.28 -8.98
CA GLU A 79 11.90 5.53 -8.74
C GLU A 79 12.72 4.25 -8.50
N GLY A 80 12.09 3.09 -8.58
CA GLY A 80 12.70 1.77 -8.41
C GLY A 80 12.30 0.79 -9.51
N ARG A 81 12.06 -0.46 -9.11
CA ARG A 81 11.76 -1.56 -10.04
C ARG A 81 10.37 -2.15 -9.85
N ASP A 82 9.63 -1.73 -8.83
CA ASP A 82 8.32 -2.28 -8.55
C ASP A 82 7.30 -1.81 -9.59
N ALA A 83 6.45 -2.72 -10.03
CA ALA A 83 5.44 -2.43 -11.04
C ALA A 83 4.15 -1.93 -10.39
N PHE A 84 3.86 -0.64 -10.49
CA PHE A 84 2.66 -0.05 -9.90
C PHE A 84 1.41 -0.13 -10.79
N ALA A 85 1.55 -0.35 -12.09
CA ALA A 85 0.38 -0.49 -12.97
C ALA A 85 -0.55 -1.64 -12.56
N PRO A 86 -0.08 -2.87 -12.23
CA PRO A 86 -0.95 -3.91 -11.70
C PRO A 86 -1.61 -3.56 -10.37
N VAL A 87 -0.90 -2.85 -9.48
CA VAL A 87 -1.37 -2.41 -8.18
C VAL A 87 -2.53 -1.43 -8.34
N LEU A 88 -2.35 -0.38 -9.13
CA LEU A 88 -3.37 0.63 -9.39
C LEU A 88 -4.57 0.04 -10.14
N ALA A 89 -4.33 -0.89 -11.07
CA ALA A 89 -5.41 -1.61 -11.74
C ALA A 89 -6.22 -2.48 -10.76
N ALA A 90 -5.58 -3.12 -9.78
CA ALA A 90 -6.27 -3.90 -8.74
C ALA A 90 -7.13 -2.99 -7.84
N LEU A 91 -6.60 -1.83 -7.43
CA LEU A 91 -7.36 -0.83 -6.67
C LEU A 91 -8.61 -0.37 -7.44
N LYS A 92 -8.45 -0.08 -8.74
CA LYS A 92 -9.57 0.31 -9.60
C LYS A 92 -10.62 -0.82 -9.71
N ARG A 93 -10.19 -2.06 -9.97
CA ARG A 93 -11.10 -3.21 -10.09
C ARG A 93 -11.85 -3.51 -8.80
N THR A 94 -11.24 -3.29 -7.66
CA THR A 94 -11.87 -3.51 -6.34
C THR A 94 -12.72 -2.33 -5.87
N GLY A 95 -12.79 -1.24 -6.65
CA GLY A 95 -13.59 -0.07 -6.34
C GLY A 95 -13.05 0.74 -5.15
N TYR A 96 -11.75 0.71 -4.92
CA TYR A 96 -11.16 1.51 -3.85
C TYR A 96 -11.29 3.01 -4.15
N ASP A 97 -11.92 3.74 -3.24
CA ASP A 97 -12.19 5.17 -3.32
C ASP A 97 -11.54 5.99 -2.17
N GLY A 98 -10.70 5.32 -1.37
CA GLY A 98 -10.00 5.94 -0.25
C GLY A 98 -8.73 6.69 -0.64
N TRP A 99 -8.04 7.20 0.36
CA TRP A 99 -6.77 7.88 0.18
C TRP A 99 -5.64 6.93 -0.17
N ILE A 100 -4.83 7.35 -1.14
CA ILE A 100 -3.55 6.73 -1.49
C ILE A 100 -2.46 7.73 -1.12
N ALA A 101 -1.60 7.37 -0.17
CA ALA A 101 -0.44 8.16 0.20
C ALA A 101 0.82 7.63 -0.48
N MET A 102 1.81 8.49 -0.63
CA MET A 102 3.17 8.11 -1.01
C MET A 102 4.06 8.27 0.21
N GLU A 103 4.80 7.22 0.58
CA GLU A 103 5.62 7.21 1.79
C GLU A 103 7.07 6.81 1.50
N PRO A 104 7.80 7.56 0.66
CA PRO A 104 9.22 7.29 0.47
C PRO A 104 10.01 7.61 1.74
N PHE A 105 11.07 6.86 2.00
CA PHE A 105 12.01 7.09 3.09
C PHE A 105 13.30 7.76 2.63
N GLU A 106 13.57 7.73 1.32
CA GLU A 106 14.74 8.35 0.69
C GLU A 106 14.29 9.37 -0.34
N TYR A 107 14.75 10.59 -0.18
CA TYR A 107 14.40 11.75 -0.99
C TYR A 107 15.58 12.20 -1.83
N ILE A 108 15.72 11.71 -3.05
CA ILE A 108 16.83 12.02 -3.95
C ILE A 108 16.27 12.60 -5.26
N PRO A 109 16.62 13.84 -5.62
CA PRO A 109 17.59 14.75 -4.95
C PRO A 109 17.02 15.45 -3.72
N ASP A 110 15.70 15.59 -3.60
CA ASP A 110 15.00 16.29 -2.51
C ASP A 110 13.53 15.85 -2.44
N GLY A 111 12.83 16.23 -1.37
CA GLY A 111 11.44 15.86 -1.12
C GLY A 111 10.45 16.37 -2.19
N PRO A 112 10.48 17.67 -2.57
CA PRO A 112 9.62 18.18 -3.63
C PRO A 112 9.76 17.42 -4.94
N THR A 113 10.99 17.18 -5.41
CA THR A 113 11.24 16.44 -6.65
C THR A 113 10.74 15.00 -6.57
N CYS A 114 10.92 14.31 -5.43
CA CYS A 114 10.38 12.97 -5.22
C CYS A 114 8.84 12.97 -5.27
N ALA A 115 8.21 13.95 -4.64
CA ALA A 115 6.75 14.08 -4.66
C ALA A 115 6.22 14.32 -6.08
N GLU A 116 6.82 15.23 -6.83
CA GLU A 116 6.45 15.54 -8.21
C GLU A 116 6.59 14.31 -9.13
N ARG A 117 7.70 13.58 -9.03
CA ARG A 117 7.94 12.36 -9.82
C ARG A 117 6.94 11.28 -9.49
N SER A 118 6.73 11.04 -8.21
CA SER A 118 5.81 9.99 -7.75
C SER A 118 4.37 10.27 -8.15
N ILE A 119 3.88 11.52 -7.98
CA ILE A 119 2.53 11.87 -8.38
C ILE A 119 2.36 11.84 -9.90
N GLY A 120 3.36 12.30 -10.66
CA GLY A 120 3.35 12.27 -12.12
C GLY A 120 3.30 10.82 -12.65
N TYR A 121 4.11 9.93 -12.09
CA TYR A 121 4.12 8.51 -12.46
C TYR A 121 2.79 7.82 -12.17
N VAL A 122 2.25 7.99 -10.95
CA VAL A 122 0.97 7.40 -10.55
C VAL A 122 -0.19 7.96 -11.39
N SER A 123 -0.21 9.29 -11.61
CA SER A 123 -1.22 9.95 -12.44
C SER A 123 -1.22 9.43 -13.89
N GLY A 124 -0.03 9.29 -14.47
CA GLY A 124 0.09 8.74 -15.83
C GLY A 124 -0.43 7.31 -15.97
N ILE A 125 -0.20 6.46 -14.96
CA ILE A 125 -0.77 5.10 -14.95
C ILE A 125 -2.30 5.16 -14.81
N LEU A 126 -2.83 5.98 -13.90
CA LEU A 126 -4.28 6.11 -13.70
C LEU A 126 -4.99 6.64 -14.94
N GLU A 127 -4.38 7.59 -15.66
CA GLU A 127 -4.88 8.08 -16.95
C GLU A 127 -4.94 6.96 -18.00
N ALA A 128 -3.90 6.14 -18.07
CA ALA A 128 -3.85 4.99 -18.99
C ALA A 128 -4.85 3.88 -18.65
N LEU A 129 -5.31 3.82 -17.39
CA LEU A 129 -6.31 2.87 -16.91
C LEU A 129 -7.74 3.41 -17.01
N ALA A 130 -7.93 4.68 -17.35
CA ALA A 130 -9.25 5.31 -17.43
C ALA A 130 -10.07 4.79 -18.61
#